data_8c4d97e88629faa3e787fd10c417d2ad
#
_entry.id   8c4d97e88629faa3e787fd10c417d2ad
#
_cell.length_a   1.000
_cell.length_b   1.000
_cell.length_c   1.000
_cell.angle_alpha   90.00
_cell.angle_beta   90.00
_cell.angle_gamma   90.00
#
_symmetry.space_group_name_H-M   'P 1'
#
loop_
_entity.id
_entity.type
_entity.pdbx_description
1 polymer ?
#
loop_
_entity_poly.entity_id
_entity_poly.type
_entity_poly.pdbx_seq_one_letter_code
_entity_poly.pdbx_strand_id
1 'polypeptide(L)'
;MTFCPVCGLKFDSGNYRLLADHFVDQSRSSDFRHVSWLNRNISKNRMKTDDLSVSLTNFYHISGGIGKWIINDFVRRFRGDNPHPFILAMQQYDPEVIRGYVVEHHHFLKQWIRSCSYVMAKTELEDVQSYELENIMTELHGYGDSEPSHHELLIRMGESLGLDRNSIISEKPLWQTAEAVKIWNDIAASGSWISTMAAMHSLELIANRDLSRYGARYPYFNPSILSDNRVPKEVKAFLREGYEADVSHSYVALDLVERHAGNGDVEEIQYAYLRSAGAFSDYLEARLERGVMLGNK
;
A
#
# COMPACT_ATOMS: atom_id res chain seq x y z
N MET A 1 -2.56 -17.85 14.10
CA MET A 1 -3.90 -18.07 13.51
C MET A 1 -3.79 -17.95 12.01
N THR A 2 -4.23 -18.94 11.23
CA THR A 2 -4.26 -18.85 9.76
C THR A 2 -5.51 -18.06 9.34
N PHE A 3 -5.45 -17.29 8.26
CA PHE A 3 -6.58 -16.45 7.82
C PHE A 3 -6.65 -16.34 6.30
N CYS A 4 -7.85 -16.04 5.79
CA CYS A 4 -8.04 -15.73 4.39
C CYS A 4 -7.58 -14.28 4.10
N PRO A 5 -6.63 -14.06 3.17
CA PRO A 5 -6.12 -12.73 2.85
C PRO A 5 -7.12 -11.86 2.06
N VAL A 6 -8.26 -12.44 1.66
CA VAL A 6 -9.30 -11.75 0.89
C VAL A 6 -10.44 -11.28 1.79
N CYS A 7 -11.03 -12.20 2.58
CA CYS A 7 -12.20 -11.89 3.41
C CYS A 7 -11.90 -11.82 4.91
N GLY A 8 -10.66 -12.14 5.33
CA GLY A 8 -10.26 -12.10 6.74
C GLY A 8 -10.80 -13.25 7.60
N LEU A 9 -11.48 -14.26 7.01
CA LEU A 9 -11.95 -15.42 7.76
C LEU A 9 -10.78 -16.14 8.42
N LYS A 10 -10.91 -16.41 9.73
CA LYS A 10 -9.84 -16.99 10.55
C LYS A 10 -10.03 -18.47 10.75
N PHE A 11 -8.91 -19.20 10.77
CA PHE A 11 -8.81 -20.64 10.98
C PHE A 11 -7.81 -20.93 12.10
N ASP A 12 -7.79 -22.14 12.62
CA ASP A 12 -6.75 -22.56 13.57
C ASP A 12 -5.35 -22.40 12.98
N SER A 13 -4.38 -22.07 13.83
CA SER A 13 -3.00 -21.82 13.41
C SER A 13 -2.43 -23.01 12.64
N GLY A 14 -1.84 -22.72 11.48
CA GLY A 14 -1.25 -23.75 10.60
C GLY A 14 -2.26 -24.60 9.83
N ASN A 15 -3.56 -24.35 9.94
CA ASN A 15 -4.57 -25.15 9.23
C ASN A 15 -4.80 -24.64 7.80
N TYR A 16 -3.77 -24.75 6.97
CA TYR A 16 -3.84 -24.36 5.55
C TYR A 16 -4.75 -25.26 4.70
N ARG A 17 -5.12 -26.43 5.21
CA ARG A 17 -6.11 -27.29 4.55
C ARG A 17 -7.48 -26.64 4.56
N LEU A 18 -7.95 -26.16 5.71
CA LEU A 18 -9.23 -25.45 5.81
C LEU A 18 -9.24 -24.17 4.99
N LEU A 19 -8.12 -23.43 4.96
CA LEU A 19 -7.97 -22.27 4.09
C LEU A 19 -8.06 -22.64 2.61
N ALA A 20 -7.46 -23.76 2.19
CA ALA A 20 -7.55 -24.26 0.82
C ALA A 20 -8.98 -24.67 0.45
N ASP A 21 -9.68 -25.37 1.35
CA ASP A 21 -11.09 -25.74 1.16
C ASP A 21 -11.97 -24.49 1.01
N HIS A 22 -11.75 -23.47 1.87
CA HIS A 22 -12.44 -22.17 1.76
C HIS A 22 -12.21 -21.52 0.37
N PHE A 23 -10.98 -21.46 -0.11
CA PHE A 23 -10.69 -20.91 -1.44
C PHE A 23 -11.36 -21.71 -2.57
N VAL A 24 -11.39 -23.04 -2.45
CA VAL A 24 -12.08 -23.91 -3.43
C VAL A 24 -13.58 -23.61 -3.45
N ASP A 25 -14.20 -23.44 -2.27
CA ASP A 25 -15.62 -23.16 -2.16
C ASP A 25 -15.97 -21.76 -2.70
N GLN A 26 -15.16 -20.75 -2.38
CA GLN A 26 -15.31 -19.40 -2.94
C GLN A 26 -15.12 -19.38 -4.47
N SER A 27 -14.18 -20.17 -4.98
CA SER A 27 -13.98 -20.31 -6.45
C SER A 27 -15.17 -20.99 -7.13
N ARG A 28 -15.79 -21.97 -6.50
CA ARG A 28 -17.01 -22.64 -7.01
C ARG A 28 -18.22 -21.70 -7.02
N SER A 29 -18.31 -20.80 -6.05
CA SER A 29 -19.34 -19.76 -6.01
C SER A 29 -19.05 -18.58 -6.95
N SER A 30 -17.95 -18.65 -7.71
CA SER A 30 -17.50 -17.59 -8.63
C SER A 30 -17.19 -16.26 -7.93
N ASP A 31 -16.73 -16.29 -6.66
CA ASP A 31 -16.28 -15.10 -5.98
C ASP A 31 -15.03 -14.55 -6.65
N PHE A 32 -15.20 -13.45 -7.36
CA PHE A 32 -14.17 -12.84 -8.19
C PHE A 32 -12.94 -12.41 -7.37
N ARG A 33 -13.11 -11.92 -6.14
CA ARG A 33 -12.01 -11.42 -5.30
C ARG A 33 -11.07 -12.57 -4.89
N HIS A 34 -11.64 -13.73 -4.48
CA HIS A 34 -10.85 -14.92 -4.14
C HIS A 34 -10.14 -15.50 -5.35
N VAL A 35 -10.83 -15.61 -6.50
CA VAL A 35 -10.23 -16.11 -7.75
C VAL A 35 -9.10 -15.20 -8.21
N SER A 36 -9.29 -13.89 -8.19
CA SER A 36 -8.26 -12.92 -8.57
C SER A 36 -7.04 -13.00 -7.66
N TRP A 37 -7.26 -13.15 -6.35
CA TRP A 37 -6.17 -13.29 -5.39
C TRP A 37 -5.36 -14.57 -5.66
N LEU A 38 -6.01 -15.71 -5.87
CA LEU A 38 -5.34 -16.98 -6.23
C LEU A 38 -4.51 -16.83 -7.51
N ASN A 39 -5.10 -16.28 -8.55
CA ASN A 39 -4.44 -16.08 -9.84
C ASN A 39 -3.19 -15.20 -9.75
N ARG A 40 -3.21 -14.21 -8.88
CA ARG A 40 -2.10 -13.27 -8.69
C ARG A 40 -1.00 -13.85 -7.79
N ASN A 41 -1.38 -14.57 -6.73
CA ASN A 41 -0.45 -14.91 -5.65
C ASN A 41 -0.03 -16.39 -5.63
N ILE A 42 -0.84 -17.29 -6.18
CA ILE A 42 -0.60 -18.73 -6.10
C ILE A 42 -0.45 -19.34 -7.50
N SER A 43 -1.53 -19.39 -8.28
CA SER A 43 -1.50 -19.98 -9.62
C SER A 43 -2.70 -19.54 -10.44
N LYS A 44 -2.48 -19.31 -11.75
CA LYS A 44 -3.57 -19.12 -12.72
C LYS A 44 -4.25 -20.43 -13.13
N ASN A 45 -3.66 -21.57 -12.79
CA ASN A 45 -4.19 -22.87 -13.10
C ASN A 45 -5.06 -23.40 -11.95
N ARG A 46 -6.12 -24.15 -12.30
CA ARG A 46 -6.91 -24.86 -11.31
C ARG A 46 -6.06 -25.89 -10.58
N MET A 47 -6.11 -25.85 -9.26
CA MET A 47 -5.35 -26.74 -8.38
C MET A 47 -6.30 -27.69 -7.61
N LYS A 48 -5.81 -28.87 -7.25
CA LYS A 48 -6.46 -29.71 -6.23
C LYS A 48 -6.28 -29.08 -4.86
N THR A 49 -7.19 -29.36 -3.93
CA THR A 49 -7.14 -28.79 -2.57
C THR A 49 -5.81 -29.12 -1.86
N ASP A 50 -5.27 -30.33 -2.05
CA ASP A 50 -3.99 -30.71 -1.42
C ASP A 50 -2.81 -29.87 -1.94
N ASP A 51 -2.73 -29.69 -3.26
CA ASP A 51 -1.68 -28.87 -3.90
C ASP A 51 -1.83 -27.41 -3.50
N LEU A 52 -3.07 -26.91 -3.42
CA LEU A 52 -3.37 -25.56 -2.96
C LEU A 52 -2.98 -25.37 -1.49
N SER A 53 -3.25 -26.36 -0.63
CA SER A 53 -2.84 -26.31 0.78
C SER A 53 -1.32 -26.19 0.93
N VAL A 54 -0.54 -26.97 0.16
CA VAL A 54 0.93 -26.86 0.14
C VAL A 54 1.37 -25.48 -0.35
N SER A 55 0.75 -24.98 -1.41
CA SER A 55 1.10 -23.65 -1.96
C SER A 55 0.79 -22.52 -0.99
N LEU A 56 -0.32 -22.60 -0.25
CA LEU A 56 -0.67 -21.64 0.80
C LEU A 56 0.28 -21.74 1.99
N THR A 57 0.69 -22.95 2.40
CA THR A 57 1.73 -23.13 3.42
C THR A 57 3.01 -22.42 3.04
N ASN A 58 3.47 -22.60 1.79
CA ASN A 58 4.68 -21.93 1.29
C ASN A 58 4.51 -20.41 1.21
N PHE A 59 3.32 -19.93 0.84
CA PHE A 59 3.01 -18.49 0.77
C PHE A 59 3.16 -17.82 2.14
N TYR A 60 2.64 -18.43 3.20
CA TYR A 60 2.70 -17.88 4.56
C TYR A 60 4.02 -18.18 5.28
N HIS A 61 4.84 -19.09 4.73
CA HIS A 61 6.12 -19.42 5.35
C HIS A 61 7.11 -18.24 5.25
N ILE A 62 7.61 -17.80 6.40
CA ILE A 62 8.62 -16.76 6.47
C ILE A 62 10.00 -17.38 6.34
N SER A 63 10.70 -16.99 5.28
CA SER A 63 12.09 -17.35 5.05
C SER A 63 12.94 -16.08 4.94
N GLY A 64 13.85 -15.89 5.89
CA GLY A 64 14.77 -14.75 5.89
C GLY A 64 14.18 -13.44 6.44
N GLY A 65 13.20 -13.57 7.35
CA GLY A 65 12.61 -12.46 8.10
C GLY A 65 11.28 -11.94 7.56
N ILE A 66 10.50 -11.29 8.46
CA ILE A 66 9.16 -10.78 8.15
C ILE A 66 9.23 -9.58 7.19
N GLY A 67 10.22 -8.71 7.33
CA GLY A 67 10.42 -7.56 6.45
C GLY A 67 10.68 -8.02 5.00
N LYS A 68 11.54 -9.02 4.81
CA LYS A 68 11.80 -9.60 3.49
C LYS A 68 10.57 -10.28 2.90
N TRP A 69 9.77 -10.97 3.71
CA TRP A 69 8.52 -11.58 3.28
C TRP A 69 7.54 -10.52 2.77
N ILE A 70 7.38 -9.41 3.50
CA ILE A 70 6.56 -8.26 3.11
C ILE A 70 7.05 -7.69 1.77
N ILE A 71 8.34 -7.41 1.62
CA ILE A 71 8.91 -6.86 0.39
C ILE A 71 8.64 -7.78 -0.81
N ASN A 72 8.85 -9.07 -0.67
CA ASN A 72 8.64 -10.04 -1.75
C ASN A 72 7.16 -10.12 -2.17
N ASP A 73 6.22 -10.13 -1.21
CA ASP A 73 4.79 -10.11 -1.52
C ASP A 73 4.38 -8.78 -2.16
N PHE A 74 4.88 -7.66 -1.66
CA PHE A 74 4.61 -6.33 -2.20
C PHE A 74 5.05 -6.20 -3.66
N VAL A 75 6.28 -6.62 -3.96
CA VAL A 75 6.82 -6.61 -5.34
C VAL A 75 5.96 -7.48 -6.25
N ARG A 76 5.68 -8.71 -5.86
CA ARG A 76 4.85 -9.64 -6.65
C ARG A 76 3.47 -9.06 -6.91
N ARG A 77 2.87 -8.41 -5.92
CA ARG A 77 1.52 -7.85 -5.98
C ARG A 77 1.43 -6.61 -6.86
N PHE A 78 2.38 -5.69 -6.74
CA PHE A 78 2.26 -4.35 -7.32
C PHE A 78 3.21 -4.08 -8.48
N ARG A 79 4.44 -4.63 -8.47
CA ARG A 79 5.50 -4.22 -9.38
C ARG A 79 6.23 -5.37 -10.09
N GLY A 80 5.75 -6.62 -9.93
CA GLY A 80 6.33 -7.83 -10.52
C GLY A 80 5.94 -8.03 -11.99
N ASP A 81 5.91 -9.30 -12.43
CA ASP A 81 5.61 -9.69 -13.81
C ASP A 81 4.17 -9.33 -14.25
N ASN A 82 3.24 -9.20 -13.32
CA ASN A 82 1.88 -8.74 -13.55
C ASN A 82 1.60 -7.51 -12.67
N PRO A 83 2.15 -6.34 -13.03
CA PRO A 83 2.07 -5.16 -12.19
C PRO A 83 0.63 -4.65 -12.06
N HIS A 84 0.41 -3.87 -11.01
CA HIS A 84 -0.89 -3.23 -10.80
C HIS A 84 -1.21 -2.27 -11.95
N PRO A 85 -2.48 -2.17 -12.43
CA PRO A 85 -2.85 -1.28 -13.54
C PRO A 85 -2.43 0.17 -13.34
N PHE A 86 -2.53 0.70 -12.11
CA PHE A 86 -2.06 2.05 -11.78
C PHE A 86 -0.55 2.23 -12.04
N ILE A 87 0.27 1.23 -11.72
CA ILE A 87 1.72 1.27 -12.01
C ILE A 87 1.97 1.34 -13.52
N LEU A 88 1.19 0.61 -14.33
CA LEU A 88 1.30 0.69 -15.79
C LEU A 88 0.88 2.06 -16.31
N ALA A 89 -0.20 2.64 -15.79
CA ALA A 89 -0.65 3.98 -16.17
C ALA A 89 0.40 5.06 -15.84
N MET A 90 1.12 4.91 -14.73
CA MET A 90 2.17 5.84 -14.32
C MET A 90 3.48 5.71 -15.14
N GLN A 91 3.54 4.79 -16.11
CA GLN A 91 4.71 4.73 -17.01
C GLN A 91 4.69 5.80 -18.11
N GLN A 92 3.59 6.51 -18.29
CA GLN A 92 3.46 7.64 -19.20
C GLN A 92 2.77 8.79 -18.48
N TYR A 93 3.12 10.03 -18.85
CA TYR A 93 2.41 11.19 -18.31
C TYR A 93 0.99 11.24 -18.90
N ASP A 94 0.02 11.10 -18.02
CA ASP A 94 -1.40 11.29 -18.31
C ASP A 94 -1.99 12.21 -17.22
N PRO A 95 -2.41 13.45 -17.59
CA PRO A 95 -2.97 14.39 -16.64
C PRO A 95 -4.24 13.88 -15.94
N GLU A 96 -5.04 13.03 -16.58
CA GLU A 96 -6.25 12.47 -15.97
C GLU A 96 -5.89 11.47 -14.86
N VAL A 97 -4.91 10.61 -15.11
CA VAL A 97 -4.39 9.69 -14.08
C VAL A 97 -3.85 10.48 -12.87
N ILE A 98 -3.12 11.58 -13.12
CA ILE A 98 -2.58 12.42 -12.04
C ILE A 98 -3.71 13.17 -11.30
N ARG A 99 -4.75 13.67 -11.99
CA ARG A 99 -5.92 14.29 -11.33
C ARG A 99 -6.63 13.31 -10.41
N GLY A 100 -6.87 12.07 -10.88
CA GLY A 100 -7.45 11.02 -10.05
C GLY A 100 -6.57 10.66 -8.86
N TYR A 101 -5.26 10.61 -9.06
CA TYR A 101 -4.28 10.46 -7.98
C TYR A 101 -4.47 11.54 -6.91
N VAL A 102 -4.47 12.81 -7.29
CA VAL A 102 -4.59 13.93 -6.34
C VAL A 102 -5.82 13.78 -5.45
N VAL A 103 -6.99 13.58 -6.07
CA VAL A 103 -8.26 13.56 -5.34
C VAL A 103 -8.34 12.39 -4.37
N GLU A 104 -7.94 11.18 -4.78
CA GLU A 104 -8.02 10.01 -3.91
C GLU A 104 -6.89 9.99 -2.86
N HIS A 105 -5.70 10.50 -3.19
CA HIS A 105 -4.55 10.52 -2.28
C HIS A 105 -4.70 11.50 -1.12
N HIS A 106 -5.46 12.57 -1.31
CA HIS A 106 -5.82 13.49 -0.24
C HIS A 106 -6.42 12.78 1.00
N HIS A 107 -7.24 11.75 0.77
CA HIS A 107 -7.84 10.95 1.85
C HIS A 107 -6.83 10.03 2.54
N PHE A 108 -5.89 9.49 1.77
CA PHE A 108 -4.81 8.65 2.30
C PHE A 108 -3.90 9.41 3.24
N LEU A 109 -3.44 10.60 2.86
CA LEU A 109 -2.52 11.42 3.68
C LEU A 109 -3.14 11.77 5.04
N LYS A 110 -4.44 12.04 5.09
CA LYS A 110 -5.13 12.25 6.37
C LYS A 110 -5.14 11.00 7.25
N GLN A 111 -5.30 9.82 6.67
CA GLN A 111 -5.26 8.57 7.42
C GLN A 111 -3.83 8.21 7.84
N TRP A 112 -2.84 8.57 7.03
CA TRP A 112 -1.42 8.32 7.31
C TRP A 112 -1.00 8.88 8.67
N ILE A 113 -1.18 10.18 8.89
CA ILE A 113 -0.86 10.87 10.15
C ILE A 113 -1.56 10.21 11.34
N ARG A 114 -2.82 9.81 11.18
CA ARG A 114 -3.58 9.11 12.23
C ARG A 114 -2.96 7.75 12.56
N SER A 115 -2.54 7.00 11.56
CA SER A 115 -1.91 5.69 11.75
C SER A 115 -0.57 5.82 12.49
N CYS A 116 0.29 6.76 12.10
CA CYS A 116 1.54 7.08 12.80
C CYS A 116 1.28 7.46 14.27
N SER A 117 0.25 8.27 14.53
CA SER A 117 -0.14 8.65 15.89
C SER A 117 -0.59 7.44 16.74
N TYR A 118 -1.30 6.48 16.15
CA TYR A 118 -1.67 5.23 16.83
C TYR A 118 -0.45 4.36 17.16
N VAL A 119 0.53 4.27 16.26
CA VAL A 119 1.79 3.55 16.52
C VAL A 119 2.49 4.18 17.72
N MET A 120 2.72 5.50 17.71
CA MET A 120 3.34 6.22 18.83
C MET A 120 2.63 5.99 20.17
N ALA A 121 1.29 6.05 20.17
CA ALA A 121 0.50 5.92 21.40
C ALA A 121 0.51 4.49 22.00
N LYS A 122 0.89 3.48 21.20
CA LYS A 122 0.83 2.06 21.58
C LYS A 122 2.17 1.42 21.90
N THR A 123 3.28 2.15 21.77
CA THR A 123 4.62 1.65 22.07
C THR A 123 5.35 2.57 23.04
N GLU A 124 6.23 2.00 23.87
CA GLU A 124 7.19 2.73 24.72
C GLU A 124 8.61 2.71 24.12
N LEU A 125 8.79 2.16 22.92
CA LEU A 125 10.07 2.05 22.25
C LEU A 125 10.46 3.41 21.63
N GLU A 126 11.51 4.03 22.16
CA GLU A 126 11.95 5.39 21.78
C GLU A 126 12.35 5.47 20.29
N ASP A 127 12.97 4.44 19.73
CA ASP A 127 13.37 4.39 18.31
C ASP A 127 12.14 4.39 17.40
N VAL A 128 11.07 3.67 17.76
CA VAL A 128 9.81 3.65 17.03
C VAL A 128 9.07 4.98 17.17
N GLN A 129 8.98 5.53 18.40
CA GLN A 129 8.33 6.83 18.63
C GLN A 129 9.04 7.96 17.88
N SER A 130 10.38 7.97 17.89
CA SER A 130 11.16 8.98 17.17
C SER A 130 10.94 8.91 15.66
N TYR A 131 10.92 7.69 15.12
CA TYR A 131 10.63 7.46 13.70
C TYR A 131 9.25 7.98 13.29
N GLU A 132 8.21 7.66 14.05
CA GLU A 132 6.84 8.09 13.74
C GLU A 132 6.66 9.61 13.94
N LEU A 133 7.33 10.20 14.94
CA LEU A 133 7.30 11.65 15.13
C LEU A 133 7.91 12.38 13.93
N GLU A 134 9.04 11.90 13.40
CA GLU A 134 9.66 12.46 12.20
C GLU A 134 8.71 12.37 11.00
N ASN A 135 8.05 11.23 10.77
CA ASN A 135 7.05 11.09 9.73
C ASN A 135 5.90 12.08 9.88
N ILE A 136 5.31 12.20 11.09
CA ILE A 136 4.23 13.16 11.35
C ILE A 136 4.68 14.59 11.07
N MET A 137 5.88 14.97 11.53
CA MET A 137 6.40 16.31 11.33
C MET A 137 6.64 16.63 9.85
N THR A 138 7.20 15.68 9.09
CA THR A 138 7.42 15.82 7.65
C THR A 138 6.10 15.97 6.89
N GLU A 139 5.10 15.16 7.21
CA GLU A 139 3.78 15.24 6.57
C GLU A 139 3.05 16.57 6.86
N LEU A 140 3.20 17.11 8.07
CA LEU A 140 2.52 18.36 8.47
C LEU A 140 3.28 19.62 8.05
N HIS A 141 4.61 19.59 8.05
CA HIS A 141 5.45 20.80 7.92
C HIS A 141 6.47 20.74 6.78
N GLY A 142 6.66 19.58 6.11
CA GLY A 142 7.72 19.39 5.11
C GLY A 142 9.11 19.20 5.75
N TYR A 143 10.15 19.14 4.93
CA TYR A 143 11.54 18.89 5.34
C TYR A 143 12.28 20.19 5.78
N GLY A 144 11.62 21.10 6.46
CA GLY A 144 12.24 22.31 6.99
C GLY A 144 11.33 23.54 6.87
N ASP A 145 11.82 24.67 7.40
CA ASP A 145 11.03 25.91 7.57
C ASP A 145 10.52 26.55 6.27
N SER A 146 11.05 26.15 5.11
CA SER A 146 10.73 26.74 3.81
C SER A 146 10.09 25.77 2.81
N GLU A 147 9.98 24.50 3.14
CA GLU A 147 9.37 23.50 2.25
C GLU A 147 7.90 23.26 2.59
N PRO A 148 7.01 23.15 1.58
CA PRO A 148 5.61 22.88 1.83
C PRO A 148 5.44 21.45 2.37
N SER A 149 4.40 21.24 3.18
CA SER A 149 4.00 19.89 3.61
C SER A 149 3.67 19.00 2.40
N HIS A 150 3.76 17.68 2.58
CA HIS A 150 3.42 16.73 1.53
C HIS A 150 1.99 16.94 1.02
N HIS A 151 1.05 17.20 1.94
CA HIS A 151 -0.33 17.53 1.56
C HIS A 151 -0.43 18.82 0.73
N GLU A 152 0.34 19.87 1.04
CA GLU A 152 0.35 21.10 0.26
C GLU A 152 0.96 20.88 -1.13
N LEU A 153 2.01 20.06 -1.24
CA LEU A 153 2.56 19.64 -2.55
C LEU A 153 1.52 18.92 -3.40
N LEU A 154 0.75 18.02 -2.79
CA LEU A 154 -0.35 17.32 -3.48
C LEU A 154 -1.40 18.29 -4.01
N ILE A 155 -1.83 19.27 -3.19
CA ILE A 155 -2.82 20.26 -3.61
C ILE A 155 -2.29 21.10 -4.77
N ARG A 156 -1.05 21.60 -4.69
CA ARG A 156 -0.42 22.37 -5.78
C ARG A 156 -0.29 21.56 -7.07
N MET A 157 -0.01 20.27 -6.95
CA MET A 157 -0.02 19.35 -8.09
C MET A 157 -1.40 19.35 -8.77
N GLY A 158 -2.48 19.24 -8.00
CA GLY A 158 -3.86 19.29 -8.53
C GLY A 158 -4.21 20.62 -9.16
N GLU A 159 -3.87 21.74 -8.50
CA GLU A 159 -4.10 23.10 -9.02
C GLU A 159 -3.38 23.33 -10.36
N SER A 160 -2.17 22.79 -10.53
CA SER A 160 -1.41 22.88 -11.79
C SER A 160 -2.06 22.10 -12.94
N LEU A 161 -2.95 21.18 -12.63
CA LEU A 161 -3.73 20.39 -13.58
C LEU A 161 -5.18 20.90 -13.75
N GLY A 162 -5.49 22.09 -13.20
CA GLY A 162 -6.77 22.73 -13.33
C GLY A 162 -7.84 22.28 -12.33
N LEU A 163 -7.47 21.55 -11.28
CA LEU A 163 -8.41 21.25 -10.19
C LEU A 163 -8.49 22.44 -9.22
N ASP A 164 -9.71 22.73 -8.73
CA ASP A 164 -9.89 23.73 -7.68
C ASP A 164 -9.54 23.14 -6.31
N ARG A 165 -8.78 23.89 -5.50
CA ARG A 165 -8.35 23.51 -4.15
C ARG A 165 -9.51 23.06 -3.25
N ASN A 166 -10.58 23.83 -3.21
CA ASN A 166 -11.73 23.50 -2.36
C ASN A 166 -12.41 22.22 -2.86
N SER A 167 -12.45 22.02 -4.18
CA SER A 167 -12.98 20.80 -4.79
C SER A 167 -12.16 19.59 -4.40
N ILE A 168 -10.80 19.67 -4.42
CA ILE A 168 -9.92 18.56 -3.98
C ILE A 168 -10.21 18.21 -2.52
N ILE A 169 -10.30 19.24 -1.64
CA ILE A 169 -10.45 19.05 -0.20
C ILE A 169 -11.84 18.52 0.19
N SER A 170 -12.89 18.92 -0.54
CA SER A 170 -14.28 18.58 -0.23
C SER A 170 -14.81 17.38 -1.01
N GLU A 171 -14.13 16.94 -2.06
CA GLU A 171 -14.56 15.79 -2.85
C GLU A 171 -14.62 14.53 -1.98
N LYS A 172 -15.70 13.78 -2.10
CA LYS A 172 -15.85 12.53 -1.37
C LYS A 172 -14.98 11.44 -2.00
N PRO A 173 -14.34 10.59 -1.20
CA PRO A 173 -13.58 9.45 -1.74
C PRO A 173 -14.50 8.52 -2.52
N LEU A 174 -13.99 7.85 -3.52
CA LEU A 174 -14.67 6.69 -4.11
C LEU A 174 -14.81 5.59 -3.05
N TRP A 175 -15.76 4.68 -3.27
CA TRP A 175 -16.06 3.65 -2.26
C TRP A 175 -14.85 2.78 -1.91
N GLN A 176 -13.98 2.48 -2.89
CA GLN A 176 -12.74 1.73 -2.69
C GLN A 176 -11.78 2.48 -1.74
N THR A 177 -11.59 3.78 -1.95
CA THR A 177 -10.77 4.62 -1.07
C THR A 177 -11.40 4.73 0.32
N ALA A 178 -12.72 4.92 0.41
CA ALA A 178 -13.41 4.99 1.68
C ALA A 178 -13.27 3.69 2.50
N GLU A 179 -13.41 2.54 1.85
CA GLU A 179 -13.23 1.24 2.50
C GLU A 179 -11.77 0.99 2.88
N ALA A 180 -10.80 1.38 2.03
CA ALA A 180 -9.39 1.30 2.34
C ALA A 180 -9.02 2.13 3.58
N VAL A 181 -9.45 3.39 3.64
CA VAL A 181 -9.26 4.27 4.81
C VAL A 181 -9.86 3.66 6.07
N LYS A 182 -11.05 3.06 5.97
CA LYS A 182 -11.68 2.36 7.09
C LYS A 182 -10.84 1.16 7.54
N ILE A 183 -10.36 0.32 6.62
CA ILE A 183 -9.51 -0.84 6.93
C ILE A 183 -8.23 -0.39 7.63
N TRP A 184 -7.56 0.65 7.15
CA TRP A 184 -6.34 1.19 7.76
C TRP A 184 -6.60 1.77 9.14
N ASN A 185 -7.71 2.49 9.31
CA ASN A 185 -8.13 2.97 10.63
C ASN A 185 -8.43 1.81 11.59
N ASP A 186 -9.12 0.76 11.13
CA ASP A 186 -9.44 -0.41 11.95
C ASP A 186 -8.17 -1.17 12.37
N ILE A 187 -7.19 -1.33 11.47
CA ILE A 187 -5.87 -1.90 11.79
C ILE A 187 -5.18 -1.04 12.83
N ALA A 188 -5.10 0.27 12.60
CA ALA A 188 -4.40 1.18 13.50
C ALA A 188 -5.09 1.29 14.87
N ALA A 189 -6.40 1.32 14.94
CA ALA A 189 -7.15 1.42 16.21
C ALA A 189 -7.10 0.12 17.03
N SER A 190 -7.22 -1.05 16.40
CA SER A 190 -7.43 -2.33 17.07
C SER A 190 -6.20 -3.24 17.11
N GLY A 191 -5.24 -3.09 16.18
CA GLY A 191 -4.01 -3.88 16.12
C GLY A 191 -2.93 -3.40 17.10
N SER A 192 -1.86 -4.17 17.21
CA SER A 192 -0.64 -3.76 17.92
C SER A 192 0.08 -2.64 17.15
N TRP A 193 1.01 -1.95 17.81
CA TRP A 193 1.85 -0.94 17.15
C TRP A 193 2.63 -1.55 15.99
N ILE A 194 3.20 -2.75 16.19
CA ILE A 194 4.06 -3.41 15.21
C ILE A 194 3.28 -3.89 13.98
N SER A 195 2.06 -4.41 14.18
CA SER A 195 1.18 -4.80 13.08
C SER A 195 0.68 -3.59 12.30
N THR A 196 0.40 -2.47 12.98
CA THR A 196 0.04 -1.20 12.35
C THR A 196 1.20 -0.64 11.53
N MET A 197 2.40 -0.59 12.09
CA MET A 197 3.61 -0.12 11.44
C MET A 197 3.90 -0.96 10.18
N ALA A 198 3.90 -2.28 10.29
CA ALA A 198 4.11 -3.17 9.15
C ALA A 198 3.05 -2.99 8.05
N ALA A 199 1.78 -2.81 8.42
CA ALA A 199 0.67 -2.64 7.49
C ALA A 199 0.70 -1.30 6.74
N MET A 200 1.10 -0.22 7.42
CA MET A 200 1.07 1.12 6.85
C MET A 200 2.37 1.45 6.13
N HIS A 201 3.52 1.33 6.78
CA HIS A 201 4.79 1.71 6.17
C HIS A 201 5.25 0.78 5.04
N SER A 202 4.72 -0.45 4.95
CA SER A 202 4.92 -1.27 3.75
C SER A 202 4.32 -0.65 2.49
N LEU A 203 3.35 0.26 2.60
CA LEU A 203 2.74 0.94 1.44
C LEU A 203 3.69 1.94 0.78
N GLU A 204 4.65 2.48 1.52
CA GLU A 204 5.71 3.34 0.99
C GLU A 204 6.65 2.59 0.02
N LEU A 205 6.71 1.25 0.11
CA LEU A 205 7.42 0.43 -0.86
C LEU A 205 6.98 0.73 -2.31
N ILE A 206 5.78 1.29 -2.52
CA ILE A 206 5.30 1.60 -3.87
C ILE A 206 6.25 2.57 -4.59
N ALA A 207 6.79 3.56 -3.90
CA ALA A 207 7.70 4.56 -4.45
C ALA A 207 9.18 4.15 -4.35
N ASN A 208 9.52 3.12 -3.57
CA ASN A 208 10.91 2.70 -3.38
C ASN A 208 11.53 2.19 -4.69
N ARG A 209 12.52 2.93 -5.20
CA ARG A 209 13.22 2.63 -6.47
C ARG A 209 14.12 1.39 -6.40
N ASP A 210 14.57 1.01 -5.21
CA ASP A 210 15.51 -0.10 -5.01
C ASP A 210 14.85 -1.48 -5.08
N LEU A 211 13.53 -1.55 -5.22
CA LEU A 211 12.80 -2.81 -5.31
C LEU A 211 13.15 -3.66 -6.55
N SER A 212 13.87 -3.11 -7.52
CA SER A 212 14.44 -3.89 -8.63
C SER A 212 15.31 -5.05 -8.13
N ARG A 213 16.00 -4.89 -6.98
CA ARG A 213 16.78 -5.95 -6.31
C ARG A 213 15.92 -7.14 -5.84
N TYR A 214 14.64 -6.92 -5.66
CA TYR A 214 13.65 -7.93 -5.25
C TYR A 214 12.76 -8.38 -6.42
N GLY A 215 13.12 -8.05 -7.66
CA GLY A 215 12.43 -8.48 -8.87
C GLY A 215 11.32 -7.54 -9.35
N ALA A 216 11.25 -6.31 -8.86
CA ALA A 216 10.35 -5.31 -9.44
C ALA A 216 10.72 -5.02 -10.90
N ARG A 217 9.74 -5.13 -11.81
CA ARG A 217 9.91 -4.93 -13.26
C ARG A 217 9.65 -3.49 -13.68
N TYR A 218 8.85 -2.77 -12.90
CA TYR A 218 8.43 -1.42 -13.21
C TYR A 218 8.75 -0.50 -12.03
N PRO A 219 9.25 0.74 -12.28
CA PRO A 219 9.29 1.78 -11.25
C PRO A 219 7.86 2.23 -10.89
N TYR A 220 7.69 2.99 -9.81
CA TYR A 220 6.40 3.55 -9.43
C TYR A 220 5.82 4.43 -10.55
N PHE A 221 6.65 5.26 -11.14
CA PHE A 221 6.39 6.02 -12.35
C PHE A 221 7.65 6.03 -13.23
N ASN A 222 7.48 6.29 -14.51
CA ASN A 222 8.63 6.40 -15.40
C ASN A 222 9.46 7.66 -15.08
N PRO A 223 10.74 7.54 -14.67
CA PRO A 223 11.56 8.69 -14.31
C PRO A 223 11.70 9.75 -15.43
N SER A 224 11.49 9.40 -16.69
CA SER A 224 11.50 10.37 -17.80
C SER A 224 10.42 11.45 -17.66
N ILE A 225 9.35 11.20 -16.90
CA ILE A 225 8.31 12.19 -16.57
C ILE A 225 8.93 13.43 -15.89
N LEU A 226 9.96 13.25 -15.06
CA LEU A 226 10.63 14.35 -14.36
C LEU A 226 11.41 15.29 -15.32
N SER A 227 11.77 14.81 -16.50
CA SER A 227 12.46 15.61 -17.53
C SER A 227 11.56 16.05 -18.69
N ASP A 228 10.31 15.61 -18.75
CA ASP A 228 9.37 15.95 -19.82
C ASP A 228 8.86 17.40 -19.64
N ASN A 229 9.10 18.25 -20.64
CA ASN A 229 8.71 19.67 -20.62
C ASN A 229 7.18 19.89 -20.65
N ARG A 230 6.39 18.89 -21.01
CA ARG A 230 4.91 18.95 -21.00
C ARG A 230 4.33 18.80 -19.59
N VAL A 231 5.11 18.27 -18.66
CA VAL A 231 4.67 18.00 -17.28
C VAL A 231 4.85 19.26 -16.42
N PRO A 232 3.81 19.74 -15.73
CA PRO A 232 3.91 20.85 -14.80
C PRO A 232 4.99 20.64 -13.73
N LYS A 233 5.62 21.76 -13.31
CA LYS A 233 6.70 21.70 -12.31
C LYS A 233 6.20 21.18 -10.95
N GLU A 234 4.94 21.45 -10.61
CA GLU A 234 4.30 21.01 -9.38
C GLU A 234 4.10 19.49 -9.35
N VAL A 235 3.72 18.90 -10.50
CA VAL A 235 3.67 17.43 -10.67
C VAL A 235 5.05 16.82 -10.46
N LYS A 236 6.07 17.42 -11.09
CA LYS A 236 7.47 16.95 -10.93
C LYS A 236 7.97 17.09 -9.50
N ALA A 237 7.60 18.17 -8.80
CA ALA A 237 8.00 18.42 -7.43
C ALA A 237 7.46 17.33 -6.49
N PHE A 238 6.14 17.06 -6.57
CA PHE A 238 5.51 16.02 -5.78
C PHE A 238 6.08 14.62 -6.07
N LEU A 239 6.20 14.25 -7.35
CA LEU A 239 6.73 12.95 -7.74
C LEU A 239 8.19 12.76 -7.35
N ARG A 240 9.01 13.84 -7.39
CA ARG A 240 10.42 13.79 -7.00
C ARG A 240 10.59 13.58 -5.51
N GLU A 241 9.79 14.24 -4.70
CA GLU A 241 9.84 14.08 -3.25
C GLU A 241 9.64 12.62 -2.85
N GLY A 242 8.55 11.97 -3.29
CA GLY A 242 8.35 10.55 -3.02
C GLY A 242 9.45 9.65 -3.60
N TYR A 243 10.01 10.00 -4.78
CA TYR A 243 11.07 9.24 -5.41
C TYR A 243 12.42 9.31 -4.68
N GLU A 244 12.70 10.42 -3.98
CA GLU A 244 13.95 10.67 -3.26
C GLU A 244 13.85 10.26 -1.78
N ALA A 245 12.72 10.52 -1.12
CA ALA A 245 12.52 10.28 0.31
C ALA A 245 12.18 8.83 0.65
N ASP A 246 11.30 8.17 -0.12
CA ASP A 246 10.72 6.89 0.27
C ASP A 246 11.68 5.69 0.23
N VAL A 247 12.88 5.84 -0.35
CA VAL A 247 13.88 4.75 -0.38
C VAL A 247 14.36 4.40 1.03
N SER A 248 14.59 5.41 1.88
CA SER A 248 15.06 5.19 3.25
C SER A 248 13.93 4.85 4.21
N HIS A 249 12.78 5.52 4.10
CA HIS A 249 11.69 5.41 5.07
C HIS A 249 11.11 3.99 5.13
N SER A 250 10.75 3.40 3.99
CA SER A 250 10.17 2.05 3.96
C SER A 250 11.10 0.97 4.51
N TYR A 251 12.42 1.10 4.30
CA TYR A 251 13.38 0.13 4.83
C TYR A 251 13.61 0.31 6.33
N VAL A 252 13.68 1.54 6.82
CA VAL A 252 13.83 1.81 8.26
C VAL A 252 12.62 1.28 9.03
N ALA A 253 11.41 1.53 8.54
CA ALA A 253 10.19 1.00 9.17
C ALA A 253 10.18 -0.53 9.23
N LEU A 254 10.51 -1.21 8.12
CA LEU A 254 10.56 -2.66 8.08
C LEU A 254 11.71 -3.24 8.91
N ASP A 255 12.83 -2.54 9.06
CA ASP A 255 13.92 -2.91 9.96
C ASP A 255 13.49 -2.80 11.43
N LEU A 256 12.74 -1.74 11.81
CA LEU A 256 12.14 -1.62 13.14
C LEU A 256 11.16 -2.77 13.41
N VAL A 257 10.30 -3.10 12.44
CA VAL A 257 9.40 -4.26 12.56
C VAL A 257 10.20 -5.56 12.72
N GLU A 258 11.22 -5.80 11.89
CA GLU A 258 12.05 -7.01 11.96
C GLU A 258 12.79 -7.13 13.30
N ARG A 259 13.31 -6.00 13.83
CA ARG A 259 14.09 -5.94 15.05
C ARG A 259 13.26 -6.23 16.30
N HIS A 260 12.03 -5.76 16.31
CA HIS A 260 11.15 -5.83 17.48
C HIS A 260 10.11 -6.95 17.41
N ALA A 261 9.93 -7.60 16.25
CA ALA A 261 8.95 -8.68 16.11
C ALA A 261 9.37 -9.93 16.89
N GLY A 262 8.52 -10.36 17.80
CA GLY A 262 8.62 -11.67 18.44
C GLY A 262 7.91 -12.75 17.62
N ASN A 263 8.14 -14.02 17.98
CA ASN A 263 7.47 -15.14 17.31
C ASN A 263 5.94 -15.08 17.41
N GLY A 264 5.40 -14.43 18.43
CA GLY A 264 3.95 -14.25 18.63
C GLY A 264 3.33 -13.19 17.70
N ASP A 265 4.13 -12.27 17.15
CA ASP A 265 3.64 -11.13 16.37
C ASP A 265 3.47 -11.48 14.89
N VAL A 266 4.16 -12.51 14.42
CA VAL A 266 4.26 -12.87 12.99
C VAL A 266 2.89 -13.01 12.31
N GLU A 267 1.97 -13.76 12.92
CA GLU A 267 0.64 -13.99 12.34
C GLU A 267 -0.20 -12.71 12.30
N GLU A 268 -0.07 -11.86 13.33
CA GLU A 268 -0.76 -10.57 13.38
C GLU A 268 -0.21 -9.60 12.33
N ILE A 269 1.11 -9.53 12.20
CA ILE A 269 1.79 -8.71 11.18
C ILE A 269 1.36 -9.15 9.77
N GLN A 270 1.40 -10.44 9.48
CA GLN A 270 0.96 -10.98 8.18
C GLN A 270 -0.50 -10.63 7.90
N TYR A 271 -1.37 -10.80 8.89
CA TYR A 271 -2.80 -10.47 8.76
C TYR A 271 -3.02 -8.99 8.46
N ALA A 272 -2.40 -8.10 9.26
CA ALA A 272 -2.54 -6.66 9.08
C ALA A 272 -1.98 -6.19 7.72
N TYR A 273 -0.77 -6.66 7.38
CA TYR A 273 -0.14 -6.35 6.09
C TYR A 273 -1.00 -6.80 4.90
N LEU A 274 -1.46 -8.06 4.87
CA LEU A 274 -2.22 -8.58 3.72
C LEU A 274 -3.56 -7.87 3.53
N ARG A 275 -4.23 -7.50 4.63
CA ARG A 275 -5.44 -6.68 4.58
C ARG A 275 -5.15 -5.28 4.07
N SER A 276 -4.09 -4.64 4.57
CA SER A 276 -3.65 -3.31 4.13
C SER A 276 -3.27 -3.31 2.65
N ALA A 277 -2.45 -4.27 2.21
CA ALA A 277 -2.04 -4.38 0.80
C ALA A 277 -3.22 -4.68 -0.14
N GLY A 278 -4.23 -5.43 0.32
CA GLY A 278 -5.48 -5.64 -0.42
C GLY A 278 -6.24 -4.33 -0.59
N ALA A 279 -6.47 -3.61 0.49
CA ALA A 279 -7.11 -2.29 0.50
C ALA A 279 -6.33 -1.28 -0.35
N PHE A 280 -5.01 -1.33 -0.33
CA PHE A 280 -4.15 -0.47 -1.15
C PHE A 280 -4.30 -0.76 -2.64
N SER A 281 -4.47 -2.03 -3.04
CA SER A 281 -4.77 -2.37 -4.44
C SER A 281 -6.08 -1.72 -4.89
N ASP A 282 -7.16 -1.87 -4.11
CA ASP A 282 -8.47 -1.29 -4.44
C ASP A 282 -8.39 0.27 -4.47
N TYR A 283 -7.64 0.87 -3.55
CA TYR A 283 -7.39 2.31 -3.53
C TYR A 283 -6.59 2.81 -4.75
N LEU A 284 -5.60 2.06 -5.22
CA LEU A 284 -4.88 2.41 -6.46
C LEU A 284 -5.79 2.30 -7.70
N GLU A 285 -6.75 1.37 -7.72
CA GLU A 285 -7.78 1.31 -8.77
C GLU A 285 -8.70 2.53 -8.72
N ALA A 286 -9.08 2.99 -7.51
CA ALA A 286 -9.88 4.20 -7.34
C ALA A 286 -9.22 5.44 -7.96
N ARG A 287 -7.90 5.57 -7.90
CA ARG A 287 -7.17 6.66 -8.57
C ARG A 287 -7.39 6.67 -10.08
N LEU A 288 -7.36 5.49 -10.71
CA LEU A 288 -7.62 5.37 -12.15
C LEU A 288 -9.08 5.69 -12.49
N GLU A 289 -10.02 5.12 -11.73
CA GLU A 289 -11.45 5.37 -11.92
C GLU A 289 -11.79 6.85 -11.77
N ARG A 290 -11.25 7.52 -10.74
CA ARG A 290 -11.42 8.96 -10.52
C ARG A 290 -10.87 9.77 -11.70
N GLY A 291 -9.72 9.39 -12.23
CA GLY A 291 -9.14 10.03 -13.41
C GLY A 291 -10.08 9.98 -14.61
N VAL A 292 -10.61 8.80 -14.92
CA VAL A 292 -11.61 8.62 -16.01
C VAL A 292 -12.86 9.46 -15.77
N MET A 293 -13.37 9.51 -14.53
CA MET A 293 -14.55 10.33 -14.19
C MET A 293 -14.31 11.83 -14.39
N LEU A 294 -13.09 12.31 -14.11
CA LEU A 294 -12.74 13.73 -14.28
C LEU A 294 -12.49 14.09 -15.75
N GLY A 295 -11.95 13.16 -16.57
CA GLY A 295 -11.72 13.36 -17.99
C GLY A 295 -13.00 13.38 -18.84
N ASN A 296 -14.09 12.83 -18.32
CA ASN A 296 -15.41 12.81 -19.00
C ASN A 296 -16.30 14.02 -18.64
N LYS A 297 -15.84 14.92 -17.80
CA LYS A 297 -16.52 16.19 -17.44
C LYS A 297 -15.98 17.35 -18.26
#